data_199db03fdded0b60b6a5004e24d66977
#
_entry.id   199db03fdded0b60b6a5004e24d66977
#
_cell.length_a   1.000
_cell.length_b   1.000
_cell.length_c   1.000
_cell.angle_alpha   90.00
_cell.angle_beta   90.00
_cell.angle_gamma   90.00
#
_symmetry.space_group_name_H-M   'P 1'
#
loop_
_entity.id
_entity.type
_entity.pdbx_description
1 polymer ?
#
loop_
_entity_poly.entity_id
_entity_poly.type
_entity_poly.pdbx_seq_one_letter_code
_entity_poly.pdbx_strand_id
1 'polypeptide(L)'
;MYQKENSSWVKHADFAICDMLCLQLAFVLAYWIRNGIDQPYETELYRNVAVVMFLIQLMVTFFNESFSGVLRRGMLVELKKTFEQCTLVCLLVLAYMFLLRIGNNYSRMILLITYVLYTCFSYCGRQALKKFLKNRRYEESEKRSLLIVTVSENADNVVETIRKNNYGTYHLAGIVFMDCDKKGASVCGVPVVAGKEDMISYIHKNWIDEVFFAVPKQISIPEQMIKDCSAMGVVIHMRLATMKSLGKNQVVEELGGYTVLSSSIHIVTPRQMFVKRAMDIAGGLVGCLFTGIAAIFLVPAIKIKSPGPAFFSQVRMGKNGRPFKIYKFRSMYMDAEERKKELMKQNNVKDGMMFKMDDDPRIIKGVGHFIRKTSLDEFPQFWNILKGDMSLVGTRPPTMDEWEKYELHHRKRLAIKPGLTGMWQVSGRSDITDFEEVVELDTKYIAEWCLKLDIEILVKTVMVVFRGSGAK
;
A
#
# COMPACT_ATOMS: atom_id res chain seq x y z
N MET A 1 8.02 4.24 0.90
CA MET A 1 7.31 4.84 2.05
C MET A 1 7.00 3.75 3.05
N TYR A 2 7.48 3.91 4.27
CA TYR A 2 7.19 3.00 5.36
C TYR A 2 5.92 3.43 6.10
N GLN A 3 5.01 2.51 6.33
CA GLN A 3 3.78 2.76 7.07
C GLN A 3 3.96 2.30 8.51
N LYS A 4 3.86 3.23 9.46
CA LYS A 4 3.91 2.92 10.89
C LYS A 4 2.80 1.92 11.26
N GLU A 5 3.16 0.75 11.79
CA GLU A 5 2.19 -0.32 12.07
C GLU A 5 1.19 0.00 13.20
N ASN A 6 1.58 0.85 14.15
CA ASN A 6 0.86 1.00 15.42
C ASN A 6 -0.40 1.88 15.41
N SER A 7 -0.80 2.50 14.28
CA SER A 7 -1.93 3.43 14.29
C SER A 7 -2.93 3.23 13.16
N SER A 8 -2.98 2.08 12.53
CA SER A 8 -3.80 1.90 11.34
C SER A 8 -5.14 1.24 11.64
N TRP A 9 -6.18 2.07 11.90
CA TRP A 9 -7.56 1.62 11.82
C TRP A 9 -7.92 1.11 10.42
N VAL A 10 -7.24 1.59 9.36
CA VAL A 10 -7.39 1.14 7.97
C VAL A 10 -6.98 -0.31 7.79
N LYS A 11 -5.97 -0.79 8.53
CA LYS A 11 -5.56 -2.20 8.54
C LYS A 11 -6.66 -3.12 9.09
N HIS A 12 -7.60 -2.55 9.82
CA HIS A 12 -8.70 -3.22 10.50
C HIS A 12 -10.05 -2.60 10.10
N ALA A 13 -10.18 -2.16 8.83
CA ALA A 13 -11.43 -1.64 8.28
C ALA A 13 -12.56 -2.68 8.32
N ASP A 14 -12.23 -3.97 8.28
CA ASP A 14 -13.12 -5.09 8.49
C ASP A 14 -13.84 -5.03 9.86
N PHE A 15 -13.11 -4.70 10.94
CA PHE A 15 -13.69 -4.49 12.25
C PHE A 15 -14.58 -3.24 12.30
N ALA A 16 -14.19 -2.15 11.63
CA ALA A 16 -14.98 -0.95 11.54
C ALA A 16 -16.31 -1.20 10.81
N ILE A 17 -16.27 -1.90 9.68
CA ILE A 17 -17.46 -2.28 8.93
C ILE A 17 -18.36 -3.20 9.77
N CYS A 18 -17.80 -4.19 10.45
CA CYS A 18 -18.54 -5.07 11.32
C CYS A 18 -19.27 -4.30 12.42
N ASP A 19 -18.60 -3.36 13.09
CA ASP A 19 -19.20 -2.54 14.14
C ASP A 19 -20.31 -1.64 13.61
N MET A 20 -20.16 -1.07 12.40
CA MET A 20 -21.21 -0.27 11.75
C MET A 20 -22.44 -1.12 11.46
N LEU A 21 -22.25 -2.34 10.96
CA LEU A 21 -23.36 -3.29 10.74
C LEU A 21 -24.02 -3.70 12.05
N CYS A 22 -23.23 -3.97 13.10
CA CYS A 22 -23.75 -4.30 14.43
C CYS A 22 -24.59 -3.16 15.02
N LEU A 23 -24.20 -1.90 14.83
CA LEU A 23 -24.96 -0.74 15.31
C LEU A 23 -26.30 -0.64 14.59
N GLN A 24 -26.33 -0.74 13.26
CA GLN A 24 -27.58 -0.65 12.49
C GLN A 24 -28.51 -1.84 12.79
N LEU A 25 -27.96 -3.04 12.91
CA LEU A 25 -28.72 -4.22 13.29
C LEU A 25 -29.32 -4.07 14.71
N ALA A 26 -28.55 -3.59 15.66
CA ALA A 26 -29.02 -3.32 17.03
C ALA A 26 -30.15 -2.29 17.04
N PHE A 27 -30.04 -1.23 16.23
CA PHE A 27 -31.08 -0.21 16.09
C PHE A 27 -32.38 -0.80 15.50
N VAL A 28 -32.30 -1.56 14.42
CA VAL A 28 -33.47 -2.20 13.79
C VAL A 28 -34.16 -3.15 14.76
N LEU A 29 -33.41 -3.99 15.45
CA LEU A 29 -33.97 -4.93 16.44
C LEU A 29 -34.59 -4.19 17.64
N ALA A 30 -33.95 -3.13 18.14
CA ALA A 30 -34.47 -2.32 19.22
C ALA A 30 -35.80 -1.65 18.82
N TYR A 31 -35.92 -1.19 17.59
CA TYR A 31 -37.17 -0.64 17.03
C TYR A 31 -38.28 -1.70 16.97
N TRP A 32 -37.96 -2.90 16.45
CA TRP A 32 -38.93 -4.00 16.36
C TRP A 32 -39.41 -4.49 17.72
N ILE A 33 -38.52 -4.56 18.69
CA ILE A 33 -38.92 -4.95 20.06
C ILE A 33 -39.92 -3.97 20.66
N ARG A 34 -39.83 -2.68 20.30
CA ARG A 34 -40.67 -1.64 20.88
C ARG A 34 -41.95 -1.35 20.10
N ASN A 35 -41.85 -1.32 18.76
CA ASN A 35 -42.93 -0.86 17.87
C ASN A 35 -43.59 -1.99 17.04
N GLY A 36 -43.03 -3.23 17.10
CA GLY A 36 -43.45 -4.31 16.21
C GLY A 36 -42.59 -4.38 14.93
N ILE A 37 -42.93 -5.35 14.05
CA ILE A 37 -42.18 -5.63 12.82
C ILE A 37 -42.60 -4.66 11.72
N ASP A 38 -42.38 -3.36 11.94
CA ASP A 38 -42.59 -2.30 10.95
C ASP A 38 -41.24 -1.78 10.43
N GLN A 39 -41.24 -1.07 9.31
CA GLN A 39 -40.01 -0.52 8.74
C GLN A 39 -39.52 0.69 9.56
N PRO A 40 -38.36 0.60 10.26
CA PRO A 40 -37.89 1.68 11.12
C PRO A 40 -37.49 2.95 10.34
N TYR A 41 -37.29 2.85 9.04
CA TYR A 41 -36.84 3.95 8.18
C TYR A 41 -37.97 4.71 7.48
N GLU A 42 -39.23 4.31 7.61
CA GLU A 42 -40.37 5.03 7.08
C GLU A 42 -40.56 6.37 7.80
N THR A 43 -40.43 6.36 9.11
CA THR A 43 -40.50 7.58 9.91
C THR A 43 -39.26 8.41 9.75
N GLU A 44 -39.39 9.64 9.28
CA GLU A 44 -38.29 10.57 9.02
C GLU A 44 -37.37 10.74 10.24
N LEU A 45 -37.93 10.81 11.44
CA LEU A 45 -37.21 10.95 12.70
C LEU A 45 -36.22 9.79 12.91
N TYR A 46 -36.67 8.53 12.81
CA TYR A 46 -35.87 7.37 13.07
C TYR A 46 -34.81 7.14 11.95
N ARG A 47 -35.20 7.44 10.70
CA ARG A 47 -34.26 7.42 9.57
C ARG A 47 -33.09 8.40 9.76
N ASN A 48 -33.40 9.66 10.13
CA ASN A 48 -32.38 10.68 10.36
C ASN A 48 -31.48 10.32 11.54
N VAL A 49 -32.05 9.80 12.64
CA VAL A 49 -31.23 9.34 13.78
C VAL A 49 -30.34 8.16 13.40
N ALA A 50 -30.82 7.20 12.60
CA ALA A 50 -30.00 6.07 12.13
C ALA A 50 -28.82 6.53 11.29
N VAL A 51 -29.02 7.50 10.39
CA VAL A 51 -27.94 8.10 9.58
C VAL A 51 -26.93 8.82 10.48
N VAL A 52 -27.40 9.58 11.46
CA VAL A 52 -26.53 10.28 12.41
C VAL A 52 -25.74 9.29 13.29
N MET A 53 -26.37 8.22 13.76
CA MET A 53 -25.68 7.12 14.48
C MET A 53 -24.53 6.56 13.64
N PHE A 54 -24.77 6.29 12.36
CA PHE A 54 -23.75 5.80 11.42
C PHE A 54 -22.59 6.80 11.27
N LEU A 55 -22.88 8.08 11.07
CA LEU A 55 -21.86 9.13 10.93
C LEU A 55 -21.04 9.33 12.21
N ILE A 56 -21.71 9.35 13.38
CA ILE A 56 -21.03 9.43 14.68
C ILE A 56 -20.13 8.22 14.91
N GLN A 57 -20.60 7.00 14.59
CA GLN A 57 -19.79 5.79 14.70
C GLN A 57 -18.55 5.87 13.82
N LEU A 58 -18.69 6.33 12.57
CA LEU A 58 -17.58 6.52 11.65
C LEU A 58 -16.58 7.54 12.20
N MET A 59 -17.07 8.67 12.72
CA MET A 59 -16.26 9.71 13.34
C MET A 59 -15.49 9.17 14.58
N VAL A 60 -16.17 8.49 15.50
CA VAL A 60 -15.55 7.90 16.69
C VAL A 60 -14.49 6.87 16.30
N THR A 61 -14.78 6.01 15.34
CA THR A 61 -13.82 5.02 14.83
C THR A 61 -12.57 5.68 14.27
N PHE A 62 -12.73 6.79 13.54
CA PHE A 62 -11.63 7.52 12.93
C PHE A 62 -10.74 8.24 13.97
N PHE A 63 -11.36 8.94 14.95
CA PHE A 63 -10.62 9.77 15.89
C PHE A 63 -10.06 9.00 17.09
N ASN A 64 -10.78 7.97 17.59
CA ASN A 64 -10.41 7.25 18.80
C ASN A 64 -9.46 6.06 18.56
N GLU A 65 -9.07 5.79 17.31
CA GLU A 65 -8.20 4.65 16.95
C GLU A 65 -8.61 3.33 17.63
N SER A 66 -9.92 3.10 17.71
CA SER A 66 -10.53 2.02 18.52
C SER A 66 -10.00 0.63 18.21
N PHE A 67 -9.50 0.41 17.00
CA PHE A 67 -9.00 -0.88 16.51
C PHE A 67 -7.47 -0.99 16.51
N SER A 68 -6.73 -0.02 17.06
CA SER A 68 -5.28 -0.11 17.19
C SER A 68 -4.89 -1.36 18.00
N GLY A 69 -4.14 -2.27 17.39
CA GLY A 69 -3.71 -3.54 18.04
C GLY A 69 -4.83 -4.52 18.38
N VAL A 70 -6.01 -4.43 17.76
CA VAL A 70 -7.19 -5.27 18.06
C VAL A 70 -6.87 -6.77 18.07
N LEU A 71 -6.06 -7.27 17.14
CA LEU A 71 -5.71 -8.71 17.06
C LEU A 71 -4.85 -9.21 18.22
N ARG A 72 -4.11 -8.30 18.90
CA ARG A 72 -3.22 -8.62 20.01
C ARG A 72 -3.90 -8.52 21.38
N ARG A 73 -5.05 -7.86 21.48
CA ARG A 73 -5.76 -7.63 22.73
C ARG A 73 -6.40 -8.92 23.27
N GLY A 74 -6.26 -9.19 24.57
CA GLY A 74 -7.01 -10.24 25.26
C GLY A 74 -8.51 -9.91 25.35
N MET A 75 -9.33 -10.92 25.69
CA MET A 75 -10.80 -10.80 25.73
C MET A 75 -11.28 -9.67 26.64
N LEU A 76 -10.71 -9.53 27.85
CA LEU A 76 -11.12 -8.50 28.83
C LEU A 76 -10.76 -7.09 28.36
N VAL A 77 -9.58 -6.91 27.77
CA VAL A 77 -9.15 -5.62 27.21
C VAL A 77 -10.04 -5.21 26.04
N GLU A 78 -10.42 -6.17 25.20
CA GLU A 78 -11.33 -5.91 24.08
C GLU A 78 -12.73 -5.56 24.56
N LEU A 79 -13.25 -6.27 25.58
CA LEU A 79 -14.55 -5.93 26.18
C LEU A 79 -14.56 -4.48 26.69
N LYS A 80 -13.52 -4.08 27.45
CA LYS A 80 -13.37 -2.72 27.94
C LYS A 80 -13.36 -1.69 26.80
N LYS A 81 -12.57 -1.95 25.75
CA LYS A 81 -12.46 -1.04 24.59
C LYS A 81 -13.75 -0.97 23.77
N THR A 82 -14.46 -2.08 23.63
CA THR A 82 -15.79 -2.10 22.96
C THR A 82 -16.80 -1.28 23.78
N PHE A 83 -16.82 -1.48 25.08
CA PHE A 83 -17.71 -0.73 25.98
C PHE A 83 -17.41 0.77 25.95
N GLU A 84 -16.14 1.18 26.05
CA GLU A 84 -15.71 2.59 25.93
C GLU A 84 -16.21 3.22 24.61
N GLN A 85 -16.03 2.53 23.49
CA GLN A 85 -16.46 3.02 22.17
C GLN A 85 -17.98 3.12 22.05
N CYS A 86 -18.71 2.07 22.42
CA CYS A 86 -20.18 2.06 22.34
C CYS A 86 -20.79 3.14 23.24
N THR A 87 -20.21 3.34 24.44
CA THR A 87 -20.65 4.41 25.36
C THR A 87 -20.39 5.79 24.76
N LEU A 88 -19.22 6.02 24.15
CA LEU A 88 -18.90 7.29 23.51
C LEU A 88 -19.85 7.61 22.35
N VAL A 89 -20.15 6.61 21.51
CA VAL A 89 -21.13 6.77 20.42
C VAL A 89 -22.50 7.12 20.98
N CYS A 90 -22.96 6.40 21.98
CA CYS A 90 -24.27 6.63 22.62
C CYS A 90 -24.36 8.05 23.23
N LEU A 91 -23.31 8.50 23.93
CA LEU A 91 -23.25 9.84 24.50
C LEU A 91 -23.30 10.94 23.44
N LEU A 92 -22.60 10.75 22.32
CA LEU A 92 -22.64 11.72 21.21
C LEU A 92 -24.00 11.75 20.51
N VAL A 93 -24.67 10.60 20.36
CA VAL A 93 -26.05 10.54 19.86
C VAL A 93 -27.03 11.23 20.81
N LEU A 94 -26.90 11.02 22.12
CA LEU A 94 -27.68 11.73 23.13
C LEU A 94 -27.45 13.25 23.08
N ALA A 95 -26.19 13.68 22.95
CA ALA A 95 -25.84 15.10 22.82
C ALA A 95 -26.48 15.73 21.55
N TYR A 96 -26.43 15.01 20.42
CA TYR A 96 -27.10 15.42 19.19
C TYR A 96 -28.61 15.59 19.38
N MET A 97 -29.28 14.58 20.00
CA MET A 97 -30.72 14.62 20.26
C MET A 97 -31.12 15.76 21.21
N PHE A 98 -30.26 16.03 22.20
CA PHE A 98 -30.48 17.14 23.15
C PHE A 98 -30.34 18.49 22.46
N LEU A 99 -29.30 18.72 21.67
CA LEU A 99 -29.06 19.98 20.95
C LEU A 99 -30.17 20.34 19.99
N LEU A 100 -30.71 19.35 19.28
CA LEU A 100 -31.83 19.55 18.33
C LEU A 100 -33.21 19.45 18.95
N ARG A 101 -33.32 19.26 20.27
CA ARG A 101 -34.57 19.08 21.02
C ARG A 101 -35.49 17.95 20.49
N ILE A 102 -34.88 16.95 19.86
CA ILE A 102 -35.60 15.80 19.27
C ILE A 102 -35.99 14.77 20.33
N GLY A 103 -35.41 14.84 21.52
CA GLY A 103 -35.57 13.85 22.60
C GLY A 103 -37.01 13.64 23.11
N ASN A 104 -37.96 14.60 22.86
CA ASN A 104 -39.34 14.44 23.25
C ASN A 104 -40.14 13.49 22.33
N ASN A 105 -39.71 13.37 21.08
CA ASN A 105 -40.43 12.59 20.05
C ASN A 105 -39.74 11.22 19.80
N TYR A 106 -38.55 10.98 20.39
CA TYR A 106 -37.80 9.74 20.23
C TYR A 106 -37.97 8.84 21.45
N SER A 107 -38.18 7.54 21.23
CA SER A 107 -38.34 6.58 22.33
C SER A 107 -37.02 6.32 23.07
N ARG A 108 -36.94 6.71 24.33
CA ARG A 108 -35.78 6.46 25.20
C ARG A 108 -35.47 4.97 25.35
N MET A 109 -36.50 4.12 25.33
CA MET A 109 -36.36 2.66 25.40
C MET A 109 -35.63 2.12 24.17
N ILE A 110 -35.93 2.61 22.97
CA ILE A 110 -35.22 2.19 21.74
C ILE A 110 -33.73 2.51 21.85
N LEU A 111 -33.36 3.70 22.35
CA LEU A 111 -31.96 4.07 22.53
C LEU A 111 -31.24 3.15 23.52
N LEU A 112 -31.89 2.86 24.65
CA LEU A 112 -31.28 2.00 25.68
C LEU A 112 -31.11 0.56 25.20
N ILE A 113 -32.14 0.00 24.53
CA ILE A 113 -32.06 -1.35 23.94
C ILE A 113 -30.99 -1.36 22.84
N THR A 114 -30.93 -0.33 21.97
CA THR A 114 -29.89 -0.20 20.95
C THR A 114 -28.51 -0.22 21.57
N TYR A 115 -28.26 0.52 22.64
CA TYR A 115 -26.95 0.56 23.32
C TYR A 115 -26.53 -0.82 23.85
N VAL A 116 -27.45 -1.54 24.52
CA VAL A 116 -27.17 -2.88 25.05
C VAL A 116 -26.88 -3.87 23.93
N LEU A 117 -27.76 -3.93 22.93
CA LEU A 117 -27.60 -4.83 21.78
C LEU A 117 -26.34 -4.51 20.99
N TYR A 118 -26.07 -3.22 20.73
CA TYR A 118 -24.88 -2.79 20.03
C TYR A 118 -23.61 -3.22 20.75
N THR A 119 -23.54 -3.05 22.08
CA THR A 119 -22.37 -3.48 22.88
C THR A 119 -22.16 -5.00 22.77
N CYS A 120 -23.24 -5.79 22.90
CA CYS A 120 -23.18 -7.24 22.78
C CYS A 120 -22.75 -7.69 21.37
N PHE A 121 -23.41 -7.16 20.35
CA PHE A 121 -23.14 -7.57 18.96
C PHE A 121 -21.74 -7.15 18.51
N SER A 122 -21.33 -5.92 18.85
CA SER A 122 -19.99 -5.45 18.54
C SER A 122 -18.90 -6.31 19.19
N TYR A 123 -19.05 -6.65 20.48
CA TYR A 123 -18.11 -7.54 21.16
C TYR A 123 -18.08 -8.93 20.52
N CYS A 124 -19.23 -9.56 20.31
CA CYS A 124 -19.31 -10.89 19.68
C CYS A 124 -18.75 -10.87 18.25
N GLY A 125 -19.11 -9.85 17.45
CA GLY A 125 -18.63 -9.68 16.09
C GLY A 125 -17.12 -9.52 16.02
N ARG A 126 -16.53 -8.72 16.92
CA ARG A 126 -15.07 -8.57 17.01
C ARG A 126 -14.38 -9.88 17.38
N GLN A 127 -14.94 -10.66 18.35
CA GLN A 127 -14.35 -11.96 18.70
C GLN A 127 -14.46 -12.96 17.53
N ALA A 128 -15.60 -13.00 16.85
CA ALA A 128 -15.79 -13.85 15.68
C ALA A 128 -14.81 -13.50 14.55
N LEU A 129 -14.66 -12.21 14.22
CA LEU A 129 -13.70 -11.73 13.23
C LEU A 129 -12.26 -12.05 13.62
N LYS A 130 -11.87 -11.86 14.90
CA LYS A 130 -10.55 -12.26 15.38
C LYS A 130 -10.28 -13.74 15.14
N LYS A 131 -11.24 -14.59 15.46
CA LYS A 131 -11.11 -16.04 15.28
C LYS A 131 -11.02 -16.39 13.78
N PHE A 132 -11.85 -15.77 12.94
CA PHE A 132 -11.86 -15.97 11.50
C PHE A 132 -10.54 -15.54 10.86
N LEU A 133 -10.04 -14.33 11.18
CA LEU A 133 -8.79 -13.80 10.65
C LEU A 133 -7.57 -14.60 11.13
N LYS A 134 -7.61 -15.10 12.36
CA LYS A 134 -6.55 -15.97 12.89
C LYS A 134 -6.49 -17.32 12.16
N ASN A 135 -7.64 -17.84 11.74
CA ASN A 135 -7.73 -19.12 11.02
C ASN A 135 -7.54 -18.97 9.50
N ARG A 136 -7.77 -17.78 8.94
CA ARG A 136 -7.56 -17.51 7.51
C ARG A 136 -6.06 -17.50 7.25
N ARG A 137 -5.58 -18.47 6.47
CA ARG A 137 -4.23 -18.43 5.90
C ARG A 137 -4.19 -17.26 4.91
N TYR A 138 -3.51 -16.17 5.28
CA TYR A 138 -3.22 -15.12 4.31
C TYR A 138 -2.46 -15.74 3.14
N GLU A 139 -2.86 -15.42 1.92
CA GLU A 139 -2.08 -15.77 0.74
C GLU A 139 -0.66 -15.22 0.90
N GLU A 140 0.35 -16.05 0.62
CA GLU A 140 1.77 -15.70 0.83
C GLU A 140 2.19 -14.43 0.07
N SER A 141 1.49 -14.12 -1.02
CA SER A 141 1.76 -12.94 -1.85
C SER A 141 1.45 -11.59 -1.19
N GLU A 142 0.61 -11.56 -0.15
CA GLU A 142 0.26 -10.30 0.56
C GLU A 142 1.13 -10.05 1.79
N LYS A 143 1.90 -11.03 2.26
CA LYS A 143 2.77 -10.89 3.43
C LYS A 143 4.02 -10.12 3.06
N ARG A 144 4.48 -9.27 3.99
CA ARG A 144 5.78 -8.61 3.85
C ARG A 144 6.91 -9.61 4.06
N SER A 145 7.88 -9.58 3.18
CA SER A 145 9.05 -10.45 3.24
C SER A 145 10.04 -9.92 4.28
N LEU A 146 10.19 -10.63 5.40
CA LEU A 146 11.08 -10.26 6.52
C LEU A 146 12.32 -11.14 6.52
N LEU A 147 13.50 -10.51 6.46
CA LEU A 147 14.78 -11.16 6.65
C LEU A 147 15.26 -10.93 8.10
N ILE A 148 15.59 -12.00 8.81
CA ILE A 148 16.05 -11.95 10.20
C ILE A 148 17.57 -12.01 10.23
N VAL A 149 18.21 -11.03 10.87
CA VAL A 149 19.66 -10.99 11.09
C VAL A 149 19.92 -11.20 12.56
N THR A 150 20.58 -12.29 12.92
CA THR A 150 20.80 -12.67 14.30
C THR A 150 22.11 -13.48 14.47
N VAL A 151 22.34 -14.02 15.65
CA VAL A 151 23.43 -14.97 15.94
C VAL A 151 22.87 -16.37 16.11
N SER A 152 23.70 -17.38 15.86
CA SER A 152 23.29 -18.79 15.93
C SER A 152 22.66 -19.18 17.27
N GLU A 153 23.21 -18.67 18.37
CA GLU A 153 22.75 -18.97 19.74
C GLU A 153 21.33 -18.46 20.04
N ASN A 154 20.93 -17.33 19.44
CA ASN A 154 19.64 -16.70 19.74
C ASN A 154 18.56 -16.95 18.68
N ALA A 155 18.89 -17.63 17.59
CA ALA A 155 18.05 -17.78 16.42
C ALA A 155 16.69 -18.42 16.73
N ASP A 156 16.69 -19.52 17.49
CA ASP A 156 15.45 -20.25 17.86
C ASP A 156 14.49 -19.34 18.62
N ASN A 157 14.98 -18.64 19.64
CA ASN A 157 14.17 -17.74 20.45
C ASN A 157 13.60 -16.57 19.63
N VAL A 158 14.39 -15.99 18.73
CA VAL A 158 13.95 -14.89 17.87
C VAL A 158 12.85 -15.35 16.91
N VAL A 159 13.06 -16.49 16.23
CA VAL A 159 12.07 -17.06 15.29
C VAL A 159 10.77 -17.44 15.99
N GLU A 160 10.85 -18.12 17.15
CA GLU A 160 9.65 -18.48 17.91
C GLU A 160 8.88 -17.25 18.40
N THR A 161 9.59 -16.24 18.91
CA THR A 161 8.97 -14.99 19.37
C THR A 161 8.23 -14.28 18.24
N ILE A 162 8.87 -14.17 17.07
CA ILE A 162 8.23 -13.57 15.90
C ILE A 162 7.01 -14.40 15.48
N ARG A 163 7.13 -15.73 15.38
CA ARG A 163 6.00 -16.60 14.99
C ARG A 163 4.80 -16.49 15.91
N LYS A 164 5.02 -16.48 17.22
CA LYS A 164 3.95 -16.33 18.23
C LYS A 164 3.20 -15.01 18.08
N ASN A 165 3.87 -13.97 17.61
CA ASN A 165 3.32 -12.60 17.51
C ASN A 165 3.11 -12.10 16.08
N ASN A 166 3.34 -12.93 15.07
CA ASN A 166 3.31 -12.52 13.65
C ASN A 166 1.90 -12.24 13.12
N TYR A 167 0.87 -12.90 13.63
CA TYR A 167 -0.52 -12.75 13.16
C TYR A 167 -0.70 -12.70 11.62
N GLY A 168 0.21 -13.35 10.87
CA GLY A 168 0.18 -13.39 9.41
C GLY A 168 0.72 -12.14 8.70
N THR A 169 1.34 -11.21 9.41
CA THR A 169 1.88 -9.95 8.85
C THR A 169 3.11 -10.19 7.99
N TYR A 170 4.01 -11.09 8.43
CA TYR A 170 5.30 -11.33 7.80
C TYR A 170 5.41 -12.73 7.21
N HIS A 171 6.00 -12.83 6.03
CA HIS A 171 6.63 -14.04 5.53
C HIS A 171 8.10 -14.04 5.93
N LEU A 172 8.54 -15.04 6.68
CA LEU A 172 9.94 -15.15 7.08
C LEU A 172 10.76 -15.67 5.89
N ALA A 173 11.41 -14.76 5.17
CA ALA A 173 12.14 -15.07 3.95
C ALA A 173 13.41 -15.87 4.22
N GLY A 174 14.04 -15.67 5.38
CA GLY A 174 15.25 -16.37 5.76
C GLY A 174 15.93 -15.78 6.99
N ILE A 175 17.02 -16.42 7.36
CA ILE A 175 17.89 -16.00 8.47
C ILE A 175 19.28 -15.74 7.93
N VAL A 176 19.92 -14.68 8.44
CA VAL A 176 21.31 -14.35 8.24
C VAL A 176 22.03 -14.45 9.58
N PHE A 177 23.11 -15.21 9.64
CA PHE A 177 23.96 -15.26 10.82
C PHE A 177 25.10 -14.28 10.74
N MET A 178 25.34 -13.55 11.86
CA MET A 178 26.43 -12.58 11.98
C MET A 178 27.72 -13.21 12.55
N ASP A 179 27.61 -14.37 13.16
CA ASP A 179 28.67 -15.06 13.91
C ASP A 179 29.24 -16.28 13.17
N CYS A 180 28.51 -16.87 12.25
CA CYS A 180 28.93 -18.05 11.52
C CYS A 180 28.30 -18.14 10.14
N ASP A 181 28.92 -18.90 9.23
CA ASP A 181 28.31 -19.25 7.94
C ASP A 181 27.73 -20.67 8.00
N LYS A 182 26.39 -20.75 8.16
CA LYS A 182 25.62 -22.01 8.13
C LYS A 182 24.57 -21.99 7.02
N LYS A 183 24.92 -21.44 5.87
CA LYS A 183 24.05 -21.37 4.70
C LYS A 183 23.49 -22.75 4.33
N GLY A 184 22.18 -22.82 4.11
CA GLY A 184 21.47 -24.07 3.82
C GLY A 184 20.93 -24.81 5.05
N ALA A 185 21.30 -24.41 6.28
CA ALA A 185 20.66 -24.90 7.49
C ALA A 185 19.23 -24.34 7.65
N SER A 186 18.46 -24.90 8.56
CA SER A 186 17.11 -24.44 8.88
C SER A 186 16.96 -24.29 10.40
N VAL A 187 16.38 -23.19 10.84
CA VAL A 187 16.09 -22.91 12.26
C VAL A 187 14.58 -22.77 12.42
N CYS A 188 13.97 -23.63 13.20
CA CYS A 188 12.51 -23.69 13.36
C CYS A 188 11.76 -23.68 12.00
N GLY A 189 12.30 -24.32 10.94
CA GLY A 189 11.69 -24.36 9.60
C GLY A 189 11.81 -23.06 8.80
N VAL A 190 12.71 -22.14 9.18
CA VAL A 190 13.11 -20.96 8.38
C VAL A 190 14.52 -21.20 7.85
N PRO A 191 14.75 -21.08 6.53
CA PRO A 191 16.07 -21.37 5.96
C PRO A 191 17.10 -20.32 6.34
N VAL A 192 18.34 -20.74 6.57
CA VAL A 192 19.51 -19.85 6.66
C VAL A 192 19.99 -19.57 5.23
N VAL A 193 19.81 -18.34 4.79
CA VAL A 193 19.96 -17.96 3.37
C VAL A 193 21.31 -17.35 3.05
N ALA A 194 21.96 -16.73 4.03
CA ALA A 194 23.23 -16.06 3.85
C ALA A 194 24.01 -15.95 5.17
N GLY A 195 25.31 -15.78 5.06
CA GLY A 195 26.18 -15.29 6.14
C GLY A 195 26.27 -13.75 6.09
N LYS A 196 27.10 -13.20 7.00
CA LYS A 196 27.32 -11.75 7.13
C LYS A 196 27.74 -11.08 5.80
N GLU A 197 28.65 -11.69 5.05
CA GLU A 197 29.22 -11.12 3.83
C GLU A 197 28.27 -11.20 2.64
N ASP A 198 27.45 -12.26 2.57
CA ASP A 198 26.54 -12.52 1.46
C ASP A 198 25.15 -11.85 1.63
N MET A 199 24.86 -11.25 2.78
CA MET A 199 23.55 -10.69 3.11
C MET A 199 23.09 -9.65 2.08
N ILE A 200 23.94 -8.68 1.76
CA ILE A 200 23.61 -7.61 0.81
C ILE A 200 23.36 -8.18 -0.60
N SER A 201 24.21 -9.13 -1.02
CA SER A 201 24.01 -9.83 -2.30
C SER A 201 22.71 -10.63 -2.35
N TYR A 202 22.32 -11.24 -1.22
CA TYR A 202 21.05 -11.94 -1.11
C TYR A 202 19.86 -10.99 -1.22
N ILE A 203 19.86 -9.88 -0.47
CA ILE A 203 18.81 -8.85 -0.56
C ILE A 203 18.72 -8.27 -1.97
N HIS A 204 19.87 -8.13 -2.64
CA HIS A 204 19.92 -7.63 -4.01
C HIS A 204 19.20 -8.56 -5.01
N LYS A 205 19.29 -9.87 -4.82
CA LYS A 205 18.73 -10.88 -5.73
C LYS A 205 17.28 -11.29 -5.40
N ASN A 206 16.83 -11.01 -4.17
CA ASN A 206 15.53 -11.48 -3.69
C ASN A 206 14.62 -10.32 -3.27
N TRP A 207 13.30 -10.59 -3.17
CA TRP A 207 12.30 -9.61 -2.77
C TRP A 207 12.19 -9.54 -1.24
N ILE A 208 12.99 -8.68 -0.64
CA ILE A 208 12.98 -8.43 0.80
C ILE A 208 12.36 -7.05 1.05
N ASP A 209 11.28 -7.00 1.81
CA ASP A 209 10.62 -5.76 2.19
C ASP A 209 11.28 -5.14 3.42
N GLU A 210 11.62 -5.97 4.40
CA GLU A 210 12.06 -5.54 5.73
C GLU A 210 13.20 -6.43 6.25
N VAL A 211 14.14 -5.84 6.98
CA VAL A 211 15.25 -6.55 7.64
C VAL A 211 15.19 -6.27 9.14
N PHE A 212 15.19 -7.32 9.96
CA PHE A 212 15.19 -7.21 11.41
C PHE A 212 16.52 -7.65 12.01
N PHE A 213 17.26 -6.70 12.56
CA PHE A 213 18.51 -6.94 13.29
C PHE A 213 18.22 -7.25 14.77
N ALA A 214 18.32 -8.53 15.13
CA ALA A 214 18.18 -9.05 16.50
C ALA A 214 19.53 -9.53 17.06
N VAL A 215 20.55 -8.70 16.89
CA VAL A 215 21.93 -9.02 17.25
C VAL A 215 22.22 -8.57 18.68
N PRO A 216 22.96 -9.37 19.52
CA PRO A 216 23.40 -8.96 20.83
C PRO A 216 24.33 -7.73 20.80
N LYS A 217 24.38 -6.97 21.92
CA LYS A 217 25.21 -5.75 22.03
C LYS A 217 26.70 -5.97 21.78
N GLN A 218 27.17 -7.20 22.04
CA GLN A 218 28.59 -7.56 21.91
C GLN A 218 29.04 -7.64 20.43
N ILE A 219 28.11 -7.83 19.50
CA ILE A 219 28.42 -7.95 18.07
C ILE A 219 28.08 -6.64 17.38
N SER A 220 29.08 -5.99 16.81
CA SER A 220 28.91 -4.77 16.06
C SER A 220 28.30 -5.05 14.68
N ILE A 221 27.23 -4.36 14.37
CA ILE A 221 26.66 -4.34 13.01
C ILE A 221 27.46 -3.32 12.21
N PRO A 222 28.06 -3.70 11.07
CA PRO A 222 28.79 -2.75 10.23
C PRO A 222 27.88 -1.61 9.75
N GLU A 223 28.32 -0.38 9.91
CA GLU A 223 27.56 0.81 9.50
C GLU A 223 27.28 0.80 7.99
N GLN A 224 28.21 0.27 7.19
CA GLN A 224 28.04 0.14 5.75
C GLN A 224 26.88 -0.79 5.40
N MET A 225 26.70 -1.90 6.11
CA MET A 225 25.57 -2.83 5.91
C MET A 225 24.21 -2.15 6.11
N ILE A 226 24.12 -1.26 7.10
CA ILE A 226 22.91 -0.47 7.34
C ILE A 226 22.67 0.54 6.21
N LYS A 227 23.76 1.20 5.76
CA LYS A 227 23.70 2.16 4.63
C LYS A 227 23.27 1.47 3.34
N ASP A 228 23.78 0.28 3.06
CA ASP A 228 23.46 -0.48 1.85
C ASP A 228 21.99 -0.94 1.86
N CYS A 229 21.50 -1.48 2.98
CA CYS A 229 20.06 -1.79 3.13
C CYS A 229 19.19 -0.55 2.94
N SER A 230 19.58 0.57 3.54
CA SER A 230 18.86 1.85 3.38
C SER A 230 18.90 2.37 1.94
N ALA A 231 20.03 2.20 1.25
CA ALA A 231 20.20 2.57 -0.15
C ALA A 231 19.30 1.74 -1.09
N MET A 232 19.02 0.49 -0.75
CA MET A 232 18.09 -0.37 -1.48
C MET A 232 16.60 -0.07 -1.17
N GLY A 233 16.31 0.82 -0.21
CA GLY A 233 14.95 1.16 0.20
C GLY A 233 14.29 0.11 1.10
N VAL A 234 15.05 -0.85 1.61
CA VAL A 234 14.57 -1.87 2.56
C VAL A 234 14.35 -1.24 3.93
N VAL A 235 13.25 -1.59 4.59
CA VAL A 235 12.97 -1.11 5.95
C VAL A 235 13.85 -1.85 6.95
N ILE A 236 14.50 -1.10 7.81
CA ILE A 236 15.40 -1.65 8.83
C ILE A 236 14.77 -1.55 10.20
N HIS A 237 14.64 -2.68 10.88
CA HIS A 237 14.24 -2.79 12.27
C HIS A 237 15.44 -3.17 13.11
N MET A 238 15.67 -2.45 14.19
CA MET A 238 16.73 -2.79 15.14
C MET A 238 16.16 -2.95 16.53
N ARG A 239 16.58 -4.03 17.21
CA ARG A 239 16.26 -4.20 18.63
C ARG A 239 16.86 -3.04 19.42
N LEU A 240 16.08 -2.38 20.27
CA LEU A 240 16.45 -1.16 21.00
C LEU A 240 17.77 -1.25 21.79
N ALA A 241 18.28 -2.46 22.04
CA ALA A 241 19.56 -2.66 22.71
C ALA A 241 20.81 -2.29 21.85
N THR A 242 20.64 -1.99 20.54
CA THR A 242 21.74 -1.83 19.56
C THR A 242 21.79 -0.43 18.89
N MET A 243 21.29 0.60 19.52
CA MET A 243 21.01 1.92 18.93
C MET A 243 22.25 2.79 18.68
N LYS A 244 23.00 2.68 17.59
CA LYS A 244 24.02 3.72 17.30
C LYS A 244 24.06 4.32 15.89
N SER A 245 23.33 3.82 14.88
CA SER A 245 23.55 4.32 13.49
C SER A 245 22.35 4.34 12.54
N LEU A 246 21.14 4.56 13.04
CA LEU A 246 19.97 4.68 12.18
C LEU A 246 19.79 6.12 11.66
N GLY A 247 19.38 6.28 10.40
CA GLY A 247 19.17 7.57 9.74
C GLY A 247 18.12 8.48 10.40
N LYS A 248 17.82 9.61 9.76
CA LYS A 248 16.99 10.68 10.36
C LYS A 248 15.52 10.31 10.62
N ASN A 249 14.92 9.44 9.78
CA ASN A 249 13.51 9.06 9.89
C ASN A 249 13.37 7.78 10.71
N GLN A 250 13.10 7.91 12.00
CA GLN A 250 13.01 6.80 12.95
C GLN A 250 11.66 6.80 13.66
N VAL A 251 11.14 5.60 13.94
CA VAL A 251 9.95 5.41 14.76
C VAL A 251 10.12 4.20 15.66
N VAL A 252 9.69 4.34 16.92
CA VAL A 252 9.63 3.22 17.84
C VAL A 252 8.30 2.49 17.63
N GLU A 253 8.36 1.18 17.39
CA GLU A 253 7.17 0.36 17.18
C GLU A 253 7.38 -1.07 17.72
N GLU A 254 6.35 -1.90 17.63
CA GLU A 254 6.38 -3.27 18.07
C GLU A 254 6.39 -4.22 16.86
N LEU A 255 7.45 -5.03 16.74
CA LEU A 255 7.61 -6.03 15.70
C LEU A 255 7.69 -7.41 16.34
N GLY A 256 6.72 -8.29 16.04
CA GLY A 256 6.76 -9.68 16.51
C GLY A 256 6.97 -9.84 18.02
N GLY A 257 6.47 -8.92 18.86
CA GLY A 257 6.64 -8.92 20.32
C GLY A 257 7.92 -8.23 20.82
N TYR A 258 8.73 -7.65 19.93
CA TYR A 258 9.88 -6.83 20.28
C TYR A 258 9.57 -5.34 20.11
N THR A 259 9.99 -4.52 21.03
CA THR A 259 10.06 -3.07 20.81
C THR A 259 11.29 -2.77 19.96
N VAL A 260 11.07 -2.20 18.78
CA VAL A 260 12.11 -1.93 17.79
C VAL A 260 12.14 -0.45 17.42
N LEU A 261 13.29 -0.01 16.96
CA LEU A 261 13.46 1.27 16.31
C LEU A 261 13.54 1.04 14.79
N SER A 262 12.49 1.44 14.08
CA SER A 262 12.41 1.31 12.64
C SER A 262 12.88 2.57 11.95
N SER A 263 13.62 2.41 10.85
CA SER A 263 14.08 3.50 10.00
C SER A 263 13.68 3.26 8.55
N SER A 264 13.27 4.33 7.88
CA SER A 264 12.90 4.30 6.46
C SER A 264 13.26 5.62 5.79
N ILE A 265 13.26 5.65 4.45
CA ILE A 265 13.48 6.87 3.66
C ILE A 265 12.43 7.92 4.03
N HIS A 266 11.16 7.51 4.18
CA HIS A 266 10.06 8.37 4.60
C HIS A 266 9.03 7.57 5.39
N ILE A 267 8.60 8.10 6.53
CA ILE A 267 7.59 7.49 7.40
C ILE A 267 6.26 8.19 7.18
N VAL A 268 5.25 7.44 6.82
CA VAL A 268 3.92 7.94 6.48
C VAL A 268 2.90 7.52 7.53
N THR A 269 1.99 8.44 7.88
CA THR A 269 0.89 8.09 8.78
C THR A 269 -0.18 7.28 8.04
N PRO A 270 -0.89 6.37 8.73
CA PRO A 270 -1.99 5.61 8.15
C PRO A 270 -3.09 6.47 7.53
N ARG A 271 -3.36 7.64 8.13
CA ARG A 271 -4.34 8.60 7.60
C ARG A 271 -3.94 9.12 6.23
N GLN A 272 -2.66 9.49 6.06
CA GLN A 272 -2.14 9.92 4.77
C GLN A 272 -2.24 8.82 3.71
N MET A 273 -1.90 7.57 4.08
CA MET A 273 -2.03 6.42 3.16
C MET A 273 -3.48 6.12 2.79
N PHE A 274 -4.41 6.26 3.74
CA PHE A 274 -5.84 6.12 3.46
C PHE A 274 -6.32 7.16 2.46
N VAL A 275 -6.02 8.44 2.70
CA VAL A 275 -6.40 9.54 1.79
C VAL A 275 -5.78 9.32 0.41
N LYS A 276 -4.48 8.94 0.35
CA LYS A 276 -3.82 8.61 -0.91
C LYS A 276 -4.55 7.47 -1.64
N ARG A 277 -4.90 6.40 -0.93
CA ARG A 277 -5.62 5.27 -1.54
C ARG A 277 -7.04 5.64 -1.99
N ALA A 278 -7.75 6.48 -1.23
CA ALA A 278 -9.05 7.00 -1.62
C ALA A 278 -8.94 7.86 -2.90
N MET A 279 -7.91 8.71 -3.02
CA MET A 279 -7.62 9.46 -4.23
C MET A 279 -7.29 8.53 -5.41
N ASP A 280 -6.49 7.48 -5.19
CA ASP A 280 -6.17 6.48 -6.21
C ASP A 280 -7.43 5.76 -6.72
N ILE A 281 -8.34 5.37 -5.81
CA ILE A 281 -9.59 4.71 -6.19
C ILE A 281 -10.50 5.68 -6.97
N ALA A 282 -10.69 6.89 -6.45
CA ALA A 282 -11.54 7.88 -7.11
C ALA A 282 -11.02 8.22 -8.52
N GLY A 283 -9.73 8.54 -8.64
CA GLY A 283 -9.10 8.82 -9.93
C GLY A 283 -9.05 7.59 -10.85
N GLY A 284 -8.84 6.40 -10.28
CA GLY A 284 -8.90 5.13 -11.00
C GLY A 284 -10.28 4.85 -11.61
N LEU A 285 -11.36 5.07 -10.87
CA LEU A 285 -12.74 4.92 -11.35
C LEU A 285 -13.03 5.88 -12.52
N VAL A 286 -12.71 7.16 -12.33
CA VAL A 286 -12.87 8.18 -13.38
C VAL A 286 -12.02 7.82 -14.61
N GLY A 287 -10.75 7.44 -14.39
CA GLY A 287 -9.86 7.04 -15.47
C GLY A 287 -10.30 5.78 -16.22
N CYS A 288 -10.86 4.78 -15.52
CA CYS A 288 -11.42 3.59 -16.17
C CYS A 288 -12.66 3.93 -17.01
N LEU A 289 -13.49 4.87 -16.57
CA LEU A 289 -14.62 5.36 -17.35
C LEU A 289 -14.13 5.98 -18.68
N PHE A 290 -13.14 6.88 -18.62
CA PHE A 290 -12.52 7.46 -19.81
C PHE A 290 -11.81 6.42 -20.68
N THR A 291 -11.17 5.43 -20.06
CA THR A 291 -10.57 4.29 -20.80
C THR A 291 -11.62 3.52 -21.58
N GLY A 292 -12.80 3.27 -20.98
CA GLY A 292 -13.92 2.62 -21.66
C GLY A 292 -14.43 3.43 -22.86
N ILE A 293 -14.62 4.74 -22.71
CA ILE A 293 -15.01 5.64 -23.79
C ILE A 293 -13.96 5.64 -24.90
N ALA A 294 -12.68 5.81 -24.56
CA ALA A 294 -11.58 5.78 -25.51
C ALA A 294 -11.50 4.44 -26.26
N ALA A 295 -11.75 3.33 -25.59
CA ALA A 295 -11.70 1.99 -26.17
C ALA A 295 -12.71 1.80 -27.30
N ILE A 296 -13.90 2.43 -27.22
CA ILE A 296 -14.93 2.36 -28.26
C ILE A 296 -14.37 2.84 -29.61
N PHE A 297 -13.52 3.86 -29.61
CA PHE A 297 -12.93 4.43 -30.83
C PHE A 297 -11.55 3.81 -31.16
N LEU A 298 -10.71 3.63 -30.14
CA LEU A 298 -9.33 3.18 -30.37
C LEU A 298 -9.23 1.70 -30.71
N VAL A 299 -10.07 0.83 -30.13
CA VAL A 299 -9.98 -0.61 -30.39
C VAL A 299 -10.26 -0.96 -31.84
N PRO A 300 -11.34 -0.43 -32.48
CA PRO A 300 -11.54 -0.63 -33.92
C PRO A 300 -10.41 -0.03 -34.79
N ALA A 301 -9.98 1.20 -34.45
CA ALA A 301 -8.92 1.89 -35.20
C ALA A 301 -7.59 1.12 -35.16
N ILE A 302 -7.20 0.57 -34.03
CA ILE A 302 -6.00 -0.25 -33.87
C ILE A 302 -6.13 -1.54 -34.68
N LYS A 303 -7.27 -2.26 -34.56
CA LYS A 303 -7.47 -3.53 -35.26
C LYS A 303 -7.50 -3.39 -36.78
N ILE A 304 -8.04 -2.30 -37.29
CA ILE A 304 -8.06 -2.00 -38.75
C ILE A 304 -6.65 -1.78 -39.29
N LYS A 305 -5.79 -1.05 -38.54
CA LYS A 305 -4.43 -0.72 -39.01
C LYS A 305 -3.39 -1.80 -38.71
N SER A 306 -3.62 -2.61 -37.65
CA SER A 306 -2.72 -3.69 -37.26
C SER A 306 -3.55 -4.82 -36.67
N PRO A 307 -3.73 -5.97 -37.35
CA PRO A 307 -4.44 -7.14 -36.84
C PRO A 307 -3.83 -7.64 -35.52
N GLY A 308 -4.68 -8.16 -34.62
CA GLY A 308 -4.27 -8.71 -33.32
C GLY A 308 -4.94 -8.02 -32.13
N PRO A 309 -4.47 -8.28 -30.88
CA PRO A 309 -5.04 -7.72 -29.66
C PRO A 309 -4.90 -6.20 -29.58
N ALA A 310 -5.96 -5.51 -29.16
CA ALA A 310 -5.94 -4.05 -29.02
C ALA A 310 -5.23 -3.57 -27.75
N PHE A 311 -5.13 -4.44 -26.76
CA PHE A 311 -4.41 -4.18 -25.51
C PHE A 311 -3.06 -4.89 -25.51
N PHE A 312 -2.07 -4.21 -24.99
CA PHE A 312 -0.73 -4.72 -24.74
C PHE A 312 -0.52 -4.88 -23.23
N SER A 313 0.14 -5.93 -22.83
CA SER A 313 0.54 -6.12 -21.44
C SER A 313 2.02 -6.49 -21.36
N GLN A 314 2.72 -5.93 -20.36
CA GLN A 314 4.13 -6.21 -20.11
C GLN A 314 4.36 -6.38 -18.60
N VAL A 315 5.27 -7.28 -18.23
CA VAL A 315 5.69 -7.39 -16.83
C VAL A 315 6.63 -6.23 -16.51
N ARG A 316 6.35 -5.57 -15.39
CA ARG A 316 7.13 -4.46 -14.84
C ARG A 316 7.41 -4.72 -13.37
N MET A 317 8.46 -4.09 -12.85
CA MET A 317 8.77 -4.16 -11.43
C MET A 317 8.01 -3.09 -10.66
N GLY A 318 7.27 -3.52 -9.65
CA GLY A 318 6.51 -2.69 -8.73
C GLY A 318 7.24 -2.40 -7.42
N LYS A 319 6.48 -2.09 -6.38
CA LYS A 319 7.01 -1.80 -5.04
C LYS A 319 7.88 -2.95 -4.54
N ASN A 320 9.07 -2.61 -4.04
CA ASN A 320 10.08 -3.52 -3.50
C ASN A 320 10.52 -4.64 -4.48
N GLY A 321 10.44 -4.37 -5.80
CA GLY A 321 10.84 -5.33 -6.82
C GLY A 321 9.83 -6.43 -7.12
N ARG A 322 8.58 -6.33 -6.67
CA ARG A 322 7.53 -7.31 -6.98
C ARG A 322 7.02 -7.13 -8.41
N PRO A 323 7.02 -8.17 -9.26
CA PRO A 323 6.55 -8.03 -10.63
C PRO A 323 5.02 -7.90 -10.67
N PHE A 324 4.54 -7.09 -11.63
CA PHE A 324 3.13 -6.97 -11.95
C PHE A 324 2.94 -6.75 -13.46
N LYS A 325 1.73 -7.00 -13.98
CA LYS A 325 1.40 -6.75 -15.39
C LYS A 325 0.81 -5.35 -15.54
N ILE A 326 1.50 -4.50 -16.32
CA ILE A 326 0.98 -3.20 -16.74
C ILE A 326 0.15 -3.36 -18.01
N TYR A 327 -0.94 -2.60 -18.14
CA TYR A 327 -1.81 -2.62 -19.31
C TYR A 327 -1.73 -1.30 -20.08
N LYS A 328 -1.70 -1.39 -21.41
CA LYS A 328 -1.69 -0.24 -22.35
C LYS A 328 -2.57 -0.52 -23.56
N PHE A 329 -3.03 0.53 -24.27
CA PHE A 329 -3.47 0.34 -25.63
C PHE A 329 -2.26 0.06 -26.52
N ARG A 330 -2.41 -0.87 -27.46
CA ARG A 330 -1.35 -1.20 -28.41
C ARG A 330 -1.13 -0.06 -29.40
N SER A 331 0.00 0.61 -29.28
CA SER A 331 0.45 1.69 -30.16
C SER A 331 1.56 1.27 -31.12
N MET A 332 2.07 0.03 -30.98
CA MET A 332 3.17 -0.54 -31.77
C MET A 332 2.75 -1.82 -32.50
N TYR A 333 3.45 -2.18 -33.56
CA TYR A 333 3.28 -3.44 -34.26
C TYR A 333 3.62 -4.64 -33.38
N MET A 334 3.17 -5.84 -33.79
CA MET A 334 3.30 -7.06 -32.97
C MET A 334 4.75 -7.51 -32.78
N ASP A 335 5.61 -7.22 -33.74
CA ASP A 335 7.05 -7.54 -33.78
C ASP A 335 7.94 -6.46 -33.13
N ALA A 336 7.32 -5.50 -32.41
CA ALA A 336 8.02 -4.34 -31.84
C ALA A 336 9.12 -4.72 -30.84
N GLU A 337 8.92 -5.80 -30.04
CA GLU A 337 9.90 -6.23 -29.04
C GLU A 337 11.12 -6.92 -29.69
N GLU A 338 10.92 -7.63 -30.79
CA GLU A 338 12.01 -8.25 -31.58
C GLU A 338 12.85 -7.15 -32.23
N ARG A 339 12.20 -6.20 -32.88
CA ARG A 339 12.87 -5.03 -33.51
C ARG A 339 13.59 -4.14 -32.50
N LYS A 340 13.17 -4.10 -31.25
CA LYS A 340 13.84 -3.32 -30.19
C LYS A 340 15.30 -3.71 -30.05
N LYS A 341 15.62 -5.00 -30.11
CA LYS A 341 16.99 -5.51 -29.97
C LYS A 341 17.90 -4.99 -31.09
N GLU A 342 17.40 -4.87 -32.31
CA GLU A 342 18.13 -4.36 -33.46
C GLU A 342 18.34 -2.84 -33.38
N LEU A 343 17.33 -2.12 -32.85
CA LEU A 343 17.32 -0.66 -32.73
C LEU A 343 18.06 -0.15 -31.49
N MET A 344 18.50 -1.00 -30.58
CA MET A 344 19.26 -0.59 -29.38
C MET A 344 20.50 0.23 -29.67
N LYS A 345 21.13 0.04 -30.85
CA LYS A 345 22.28 0.83 -31.28
C LYS A 345 21.95 2.31 -31.58
N GLN A 346 20.69 2.64 -31.78
CA GLN A 346 20.18 3.98 -32.09
C GLN A 346 19.48 4.65 -30.91
N ASN A 347 19.76 4.14 -29.69
CA ASN A 347 19.15 4.66 -28.48
C ASN A 347 19.70 6.06 -28.14
N ASN A 348 18.80 7.03 -27.89
CA ASN A 348 19.15 8.41 -27.55
C ASN A 348 19.60 8.56 -26.07
N VAL A 349 19.44 7.53 -25.24
CA VAL A 349 19.84 7.53 -23.82
C VAL A 349 21.22 6.89 -23.69
N LYS A 350 22.18 7.64 -23.16
CA LYS A 350 23.61 7.25 -23.12
C LYS A 350 23.88 5.95 -22.35
N ASP A 351 23.14 5.67 -21.27
CA ASP A 351 23.44 4.58 -20.35
C ASP A 351 22.66 3.27 -20.65
N GLY A 352 21.84 3.25 -21.70
CA GLY A 352 21.06 2.06 -22.08
C GLY A 352 20.04 1.60 -21.02
N MET A 353 19.79 2.42 -20.02
CA MET A 353 18.81 2.18 -18.93
C MET A 353 17.36 2.44 -19.36
N MET A 354 17.17 3.27 -20.36
CA MET A 354 15.88 3.52 -21.01
C MET A 354 16.06 3.47 -22.52
N PHE A 355 15.03 3.06 -23.26
CA PHE A 355 15.05 3.12 -24.71
C PHE A 355 14.23 4.32 -25.19
N LYS A 356 14.85 5.20 -25.97
CA LYS A 356 14.24 6.39 -26.53
C LYS A 356 14.77 6.64 -27.94
N MET A 357 13.85 6.87 -28.88
CA MET A 357 14.16 7.13 -30.27
C MET A 357 13.15 8.13 -30.83
N ASP A 358 13.60 9.16 -31.59
CA ASP A 358 12.73 10.23 -32.10
C ASP A 358 11.75 9.72 -33.17
N ASP A 359 12.23 8.91 -34.11
CA ASP A 359 11.41 8.28 -35.17
C ASP A 359 11.40 6.75 -34.99
N ASP A 360 10.52 6.26 -34.12
CA ASP A 360 10.45 4.83 -33.80
C ASP A 360 9.61 4.08 -34.87
N PRO A 361 10.25 3.28 -35.75
CA PRO A 361 9.55 2.57 -36.83
C PRO A 361 8.59 1.46 -36.32
N ARG A 362 8.60 1.16 -35.04
CA ARG A 362 7.71 0.17 -34.43
C ARG A 362 6.31 0.71 -34.18
N ILE A 363 6.11 2.03 -34.25
CA ILE A 363 4.83 2.68 -33.97
C ILE A 363 3.87 2.47 -35.17
N ILE A 364 2.62 2.09 -34.85
CA ILE A 364 1.57 1.96 -35.88
C ILE A 364 1.31 3.30 -36.54
N LYS A 365 1.52 3.38 -37.88
CA LYS A 365 1.37 4.64 -38.64
C LYS A 365 -0.01 5.26 -38.43
N GLY A 366 -0.02 6.55 -38.13
CA GLY A 366 -1.22 7.36 -37.90
C GLY A 366 -1.81 7.10 -36.49
N VAL A 367 -2.49 6.00 -36.29
CA VAL A 367 -3.19 5.70 -35.04
C VAL A 367 -2.22 5.57 -33.83
N GLY A 368 -1.10 4.86 -34.00
CA GLY A 368 -0.11 4.68 -32.92
C GLY A 368 0.53 6.00 -32.51
N HIS A 369 0.90 6.85 -33.49
CA HIS A 369 1.42 8.20 -33.22
C HIS A 369 0.40 9.08 -32.49
N PHE A 370 -0.87 9.06 -32.90
CA PHE A 370 -1.94 9.80 -32.22
C PHE A 370 -2.09 9.35 -30.76
N ILE A 371 -2.18 8.04 -30.53
CA ILE A 371 -2.35 7.46 -29.18
C ILE A 371 -1.19 7.85 -28.27
N ARG A 372 0.05 7.79 -28.75
CA ARG A 372 1.25 8.17 -27.99
C ARG A 372 1.33 9.68 -27.75
N LYS A 373 1.09 10.49 -28.78
CA LYS A 373 1.09 11.95 -28.65
C LYS A 373 0.07 12.46 -27.64
N THR A 374 -1.06 11.79 -27.52
CA THR A 374 -2.11 12.12 -26.55
C THR A 374 -1.97 11.38 -25.23
N SER A 375 -0.95 10.50 -25.07
CA SER A 375 -0.76 9.61 -23.91
C SER A 375 -1.96 8.71 -23.61
N LEU A 376 -2.86 8.50 -24.57
CA LEU A 376 -4.02 7.63 -24.45
C LEU A 376 -3.60 6.15 -24.32
N ASP A 377 -2.41 5.78 -24.81
CA ASP A 377 -1.87 4.43 -24.62
C ASP A 377 -1.78 4.01 -23.14
N GLU A 378 -1.61 4.96 -22.24
CA GLU A 378 -1.44 4.71 -20.81
C GLU A 378 -2.77 4.59 -20.02
N PHE A 379 -3.91 4.93 -20.63
CA PHE A 379 -5.22 4.91 -19.96
C PHE A 379 -5.59 3.54 -19.36
N PRO A 380 -5.32 2.38 -19.96
CA PRO A 380 -5.61 1.09 -19.32
C PRO A 380 -4.87 0.86 -17.99
N GLN A 381 -3.84 1.66 -17.67
CA GLN A 381 -3.17 1.60 -16.37
C GLN A 381 -4.06 2.08 -15.21
N PHE A 382 -5.16 2.80 -15.47
CA PHE A 382 -6.15 3.11 -14.43
C PHE A 382 -6.74 1.85 -13.80
N TRP A 383 -6.82 0.76 -14.56
CA TRP A 383 -7.18 -0.55 -14.00
C TRP A 383 -6.13 -1.08 -13.02
N ASN A 384 -4.83 -0.90 -13.30
CA ASN A 384 -3.77 -1.24 -12.35
C ASN A 384 -3.85 -0.41 -11.06
N ILE A 385 -4.26 0.86 -11.17
CA ILE A 385 -4.47 1.73 -10.01
C ILE A 385 -5.63 1.24 -9.15
N LEU A 386 -6.76 0.88 -9.76
CA LEU A 386 -7.91 0.32 -9.04
C LEU A 386 -7.56 -0.98 -8.34
N LYS A 387 -6.87 -1.88 -9.04
CA LYS A 387 -6.40 -3.15 -8.51
C LYS A 387 -5.40 -2.95 -7.35
N GLY A 388 -4.66 -1.83 -7.35
CA GLY A 388 -3.68 -1.49 -6.31
C GLY A 388 -2.25 -1.83 -6.65
N ASP A 389 -1.96 -2.30 -7.85
CA ASP A 389 -0.60 -2.53 -8.35
C ASP A 389 0.14 -1.19 -8.53
N MET A 390 -0.59 -0.12 -8.90
CA MET A 390 -0.10 1.22 -9.16
C MET A 390 -0.84 2.28 -8.32
N SER A 391 -0.33 3.49 -8.35
CA SER A 391 -0.93 4.71 -7.80
C SER A 391 -1.09 5.75 -8.91
N LEU A 392 -1.91 6.78 -8.71
CA LEU A 392 -1.96 7.93 -9.64
C LEU A 392 -0.59 8.60 -9.72
N VAL A 393 0.04 8.84 -8.58
CA VAL A 393 1.37 9.47 -8.48
C VAL A 393 2.36 8.53 -7.81
N GLY A 394 3.51 8.32 -8.45
CA GLY A 394 4.58 7.44 -7.96
C GLY A 394 5.79 7.47 -8.91
N THR A 395 6.70 6.51 -8.75
CA THR A 395 7.86 6.35 -9.60
C THR A 395 7.51 5.55 -10.86
N ARG A 396 8.24 5.72 -11.96
CA ARG A 396 8.03 4.93 -13.17
C ARG A 396 8.44 3.46 -12.93
N PRO A 397 7.58 2.48 -13.24
CA PRO A 397 7.93 1.07 -13.11
C PRO A 397 8.95 0.66 -14.19
N PRO A 398 10.14 0.13 -13.81
CA PRO A 398 11.13 -0.34 -14.76
C PRO A 398 10.68 -1.64 -15.44
N THR A 399 11.25 -1.91 -16.63
CA THR A 399 11.16 -3.23 -17.26
C THR A 399 12.03 -4.24 -16.52
N MET A 400 11.90 -5.53 -16.83
CA MET A 400 12.78 -6.56 -16.28
C MET A 400 14.24 -6.31 -16.69
N ASP A 401 14.48 -5.98 -17.96
CA ASP A 401 15.83 -5.69 -18.47
C ASP A 401 16.47 -4.45 -17.82
N GLU A 402 15.66 -3.40 -17.53
CA GLU A 402 16.12 -2.23 -16.78
C GLU A 402 16.47 -2.61 -15.33
N TRP A 403 15.63 -3.43 -14.70
CA TRP A 403 15.80 -3.88 -13.33
C TRP A 403 17.08 -4.68 -13.12
N GLU A 404 17.45 -5.57 -14.06
CA GLU A 404 18.66 -6.38 -13.99
C GLU A 404 19.94 -5.53 -13.99
N LYS A 405 19.86 -4.33 -14.59
CA LYS A 405 20.99 -3.38 -14.64
C LYS A 405 21.03 -2.41 -13.46
N TYR A 406 20.00 -2.44 -12.56
CA TYR A 406 19.93 -1.51 -11.45
C TYR A 406 21.04 -1.75 -10.43
N GLU A 407 21.77 -0.69 -10.11
CA GLU A 407 22.67 -0.63 -8.98
C GLU A 407 21.89 -0.49 -7.65
N LEU A 408 22.59 -0.58 -6.51
CA LEU A 408 21.96 -0.54 -5.18
C LEU A 408 21.13 0.73 -4.96
N HIS A 409 21.67 1.88 -5.35
CA HIS A 409 21.01 3.17 -5.12
C HIS A 409 19.79 3.38 -6.02
N HIS A 410 19.76 2.80 -7.23
CA HIS A 410 18.60 2.84 -8.13
C HIS A 410 17.36 2.18 -7.53
N ARG A 411 17.55 1.17 -6.65
CA ARG A 411 16.46 0.42 -6.03
C ARG A 411 15.62 1.24 -5.07
N LYS A 412 16.12 2.37 -4.56
CA LYS A 412 15.32 3.33 -3.77
C LYS A 412 14.02 3.73 -4.45
N ARG A 413 14.03 3.84 -5.78
CA ARG A 413 12.85 4.20 -6.58
C ARG A 413 11.67 3.23 -6.39
N LEU A 414 11.95 1.99 -6.02
CA LEU A 414 10.94 0.94 -5.83
C LEU A 414 10.43 0.85 -4.39
N ALA A 415 10.86 1.73 -3.48
CA ALA A 415 10.36 1.74 -2.10
C ALA A 415 8.87 2.13 -1.98
N ILE A 416 8.27 2.63 -3.08
CA ILE A 416 6.84 2.98 -3.16
C ILE A 416 6.16 2.28 -4.33
N LYS A 417 4.82 2.35 -4.38
CA LYS A 417 4.07 1.89 -5.56
C LYS A 417 4.43 2.74 -6.78
N PRO A 418 4.57 2.12 -7.97
CA PRO A 418 4.75 2.86 -9.20
C PRO A 418 3.52 3.73 -9.49
N GLY A 419 3.75 4.86 -10.17
CA GLY A 419 2.73 5.81 -10.55
C GLY A 419 2.41 5.80 -12.04
N LEU A 420 1.20 6.27 -12.37
CA LEU A 420 0.84 6.66 -13.75
C LEU A 420 1.62 7.91 -14.14
N THR A 421 1.78 8.84 -13.20
CA THR A 421 2.64 10.02 -13.30
C THR A 421 3.59 10.12 -12.10
N GLY A 422 4.61 10.96 -12.18
CA GLY A 422 5.61 11.14 -11.14
C GLY A 422 6.38 12.45 -11.27
N MET A 423 7.23 12.74 -10.30
CA MET A 423 7.96 14.00 -10.23
C MET A 423 8.84 14.21 -11.46
N TRP A 424 9.63 13.22 -11.87
CA TRP A 424 10.48 13.33 -13.07
C TRP A 424 9.68 13.56 -14.36
N GLN A 425 8.48 12.95 -14.47
CA GLN A 425 7.63 13.08 -15.63
C GLN A 425 7.07 14.49 -15.83
N VAL A 426 6.89 15.25 -14.73
CA VAL A 426 6.40 16.64 -14.78
C VAL A 426 7.53 17.66 -14.72
N SER A 427 8.79 17.24 -14.48
CA SER A 427 9.96 18.12 -14.34
C SER A 427 10.82 18.25 -15.62
N GLY A 428 10.47 17.52 -16.69
CA GLY A 428 11.25 17.60 -17.93
C GLY A 428 11.08 16.41 -18.86
N ARG A 429 10.43 15.33 -18.37
CA ARG A 429 10.05 14.11 -19.12
C ARG A 429 11.01 13.72 -20.27
N SER A 430 10.87 14.38 -21.44
CA SER A 430 11.61 14.05 -22.65
C SER A 430 13.00 14.66 -22.73
N ASP A 431 13.24 15.73 -21.98
CA ASP A 431 14.51 16.48 -22.03
C ASP A 431 15.54 15.89 -21.06
N ILE A 432 15.10 15.08 -20.08
CA ILE A 432 15.99 14.35 -19.17
C ILE A 432 16.52 13.11 -19.90
N THR A 433 17.80 13.13 -20.24
CA THR A 433 18.53 12.04 -20.93
C THR A 433 19.45 11.27 -19.98
N ASP A 434 19.71 11.81 -18.79
CA ASP A 434 20.52 11.17 -17.74
C ASP A 434 19.61 10.38 -16.80
N PHE A 435 19.92 9.10 -16.62
CA PHE A 435 19.15 8.23 -15.73
C PHE A 435 19.33 8.58 -14.26
N GLU A 436 20.51 9.08 -13.87
CA GLU A 436 20.78 9.49 -12.48
C GLU A 436 19.89 10.67 -12.07
N GLU A 437 19.64 11.62 -12.98
CA GLU A 437 18.70 12.72 -12.71
C GLU A 437 17.27 12.20 -12.47
N VAL A 438 16.82 11.17 -13.21
CA VAL A 438 15.55 10.50 -12.96
C VAL A 438 15.54 9.84 -11.58
N VAL A 439 16.63 9.19 -11.18
CA VAL A 439 16.79 8.54 -9.86
C VAL A 439 16.72 9.58 -8.75
N GLU A 440 17.38 10.73 -8.93
CA GLU A 440 17.38 11.82 -7.95
C GLU A 440 15.97 12.39 -7.75
N LEU A 441 15.26 12.73 -8.84
CA LEU A 441 13.89 13.25 -8.80
C LEU A 441 12.91 12.26 -8.16
N ASP A 442 13.00 10.98 -8.50
CA ASP A 442 12.16 9.95 -7.91
C ASP A 442 12.49 9.74 -6.41
N THR A 443 13.77 9.78 -6.05
CA THR A 443 14.18 9.66 -4.64
C THR A 443 13.76 10.88 -3.83
N LYS A 444 13.85 12.08 -4.41
CA LYS A 444 13.34 13.32 -3.80
C LYS A 444 11.85 13.25 -3.56
N TYR A 445 11.07 12.80 -4.55
CA TYR A 445 9.64 12.58 -4.37
C TYR A 445 9.34 11.64 -3.19
N ILE A 446 10.09 10.53 -3.05
CA ILE A 446 9.90 9.57 -1.96
C ILE A 446 10.23 10.22 -0.60
N ALA A 447 11.31 10.99 -0.53
CA ALA A 447 11.78 11.61 0.71
C ALA A 447 10.89 12.76 1.20
N GLU A 448 10.37 13.56 0.27
CA GLU A 448 9.58 14.77 0.55
C GLU A 448 8.06 14.53 0.41
N TRP A 449 7.63 13.31 0.20
CA TRP A 449 6.25 13.00 -0.10
C TRP A 449 5.26 13.58 0.92
N CYS A 450 4.23 14.22 0.40
CA CYS A 450 3.04 14.62 1.12
C CYS A 450 1.85 14.66 0.15
N LEU A 451 0.62 14.64 0.66
CA LEU A 451 -0.59 14.68 -0.19
C LEU A 451 -0.65 15.93 -1.07
N LYS A 452 -0.14 17.07 -0.59
CA LYS A 452 -0.05 18.32 -1.36
C LYS A 452 0.84 18.13 -2.59
N LEU A 453 1.98 17.46 -2.44
CA LEU A 453 2.90 17.16 -3.54
C LEU A 453 2.24 16.28 -4.61
N ASP A 454 1.45 15.28 -4.20
CA ASP A 454 0.67 14.46 -5.14
C ASP A 454 -0.29 15.32 -5.96
N ILE A 455 -1.04 16.22 -5.31
CA ILE A 455 -1.96 17.13 -5.99
C ILE A 455 -1.21 18.05 -6.97
N GLU A 456 -0.08 18.63 -6.56
CA GLU A 456 0.77 19.47 -7.42
C GLU A 456 1.24 18.73 -8.68
N ILE A 457 1.69 17.47 -8.51
CA ILE A 457 2.12 16.61 -9.62
C ILE A 457 0.93 16.31 -10.55
N LEU A 458 -0.25 15.99 -10.01
CA LEU A 458 -1.45 15.73 -10.82
C LEU A 458 -1.85 16.96 -11.65
N VAL A 459 -1.86 18.15 -11.03
CA VAL A 459 -2.17 19.41 -11.73
C VAL A 459 -1.14 19.67 -12.83
N LYS A 460 0.16 19.52 -12.55
CA LYS A 460 1.22 19.67 -13.53
C LYS A 460 1.08 18.65 -14.67
N THR A 461 0.72 17.40 -14.38
CA THR A 461 0.51 16.35 -15.39
C THR A 461 -0.59 16.76 -16.37
N VAL A 462 -1.73 17.24 -15.84
CA VAL A 462 -2.82 17.73 -16.67
C VAL A 462 -2.35 18.88 -17.58
N MET A 463 -1.61 19.85 -17.03
CA MET A 463 -1.06 20.96 -17.81
C MET A 463 -0.08 20.50 -18.92
N VAL A 464 0.79 19.54 -18.62
CA VAL A 464 1.76 18.98 -19.58
C VAL A 464 1.05 18.25 -20.73
N VAL A 465 0.02 17.46 -20.41
CA VAL A 465 -0.78 16.75 -21.42
C VAL A 465 -1.52 17.74 -22.34
N PHE A 466 -2.13 18.79 -21.78
CA PHE A 466 -2.83 19.80 -22.58
C PHE A 466 -1.89 20.67 -23.42
N ARG A 467 -0.67 20.96 -22.96
CA ARG A 467 0.32 21.72 -23.71
C ARG A 467 0.99 20.90 -24.82
N GLY A 468 0.81 19.58 -24.82
CA GLY A 468 1.46 18.67 -25.78
C GLY A 468 3.00 18.67 -25.68
N SER A 469 3.57 19.26 -24.64
CA SER A 469 5.01 19.29 -24.41
C SER A 469 5.47 17.95 -23.85
N GLY A 470 6.43 17.29 -24.53
CA GLY A 470 7.08 16.08 -24.04
C GLY A 470 6.49 14.73 -24.52
N ALA A 471 5.55 14.72 -25.45
CA ALA A 471 5.14 13.52 -26.19
C ALA A 471 5.93 13.45 -27.50
N LYS A 472 7.12 12.85 -27.46
CA LYS A 472 7.90 12.43 -28.62
C LYS A 472 7.85 10.91 -28.75
#